data_e4e01026a366676cd92236afc4b64860
#
_entry.id   e4e01026a366676cd92236afc4b64860
#
_cell.length_a   1.000
_cell.length_b   1.000
_cell.length_c   1.000
_cell.angle_alpha   90.00
_cell.angle_beta   90.00
_cell.angle_gamma   90.00
#
_symmetry.space_group_name_H-M   'P 1'
#
loop_
_entity.id
_entity.type
_entity.pdbx_description
1 polymer ?
#
loop_
_entity_poly.entity_id
_entity_poly.type
_entity_poly.pdbx_seq_one_letter_code
_entity_poly.pdbx_strand_id
1 'polypeptide(L)'
;MYDFDNTLSTKDMQEYAFIPSINMDAKDFWAESNMYAKKYNMDSILAAMYLMTVKSRGTANASRSNLIEQGKTVEFHKGVDSWFDRINEFGRANGVEVEHYIISSGIKPIIEGTSIARHFKQIFACDFVYDESGKPEWPAIAVNYTSKLQFLYRINKGIWDIWDNKRLNAHMDEEDRPVPFSNMIYVGDGLTDVPCMKLTRQNGGYSIGVYDPTKEGNRIGNSYLMTDDRVNFYVKADYSEGSELEEIAKMILLKIRTESILERITERHAK
;
A
#
# COMPACT_ATOMS: atom_id res chain seq x y z
N MET A 1 -6.69 -3.35 -0.49
CA MET A 1 -5.59 -2.38 -0.20
C MET A 1 -4.27 -3.10 -0.30
N TYR A 2 -3.25 -2.40 -0.80
CA TYR A 2 -1.91 -2.96 -1.00
C TYR A 2 -0.86 -2.01 -0.43
N ASP A 3 0.15 -2.55 0.25
CA ASP A 3 1.45 -1.89 0.27
C ASP A 3 2.05 -1.94 -1.14
N PHE A 4 3.13 -1.19 -1.40
CA PHE A 4 3.70 -1.11 -2.74
C PHE A 4 5.08 -1.78 -2.81
N ASP A 5 6.05 -1.29 -2.02
CA ASP A 5 7.43 -1.78 -2.04
C ASP A 5 7.50 -3.21 -1.51
N ASN A 6 8.21 -4.09 -2.24
CA ASN A 6 8.32 -5.53 -1.95
C ASN A 6 6.98 -6.30 -1.88
N THR A 7 5.85 -5.61 -2.05
CA THR A 7 4.51 -6.21 -2.13
C THR A 7 4.06 -6.34 -3.58
N LEU A 8 3.98 -5.24 -4.31
CA LEU A 8 3.68 -5.22 -5.75
C LEU A 8 4.97 -5.11 -6.57
N SER A 9 5.91 -4.26 -6.16
CA SER A 9 7.24 -4.13 -6.75
C SER A 9 8.22 -5.13 -6.14
N THR A 10 9.28 -5.48 -6.89
CA THR A 10 10.28 -6.48 -6.45
C THR A 10 11.31 -5.94 -5.47
N LYS A 11 11.39 -4.61 -5.28
CA LYS A 11 12.25 -3.90 -4.32
C LYS A 11 11.70 -2.52 -4.01
N ASP A 12 12.36 -1.77 -3.14
CA ASP A 12 11.96 -0.40 -2.81
C ASP A 12 12.03 0.48 -4.06
N MET A 13 10.98 1.28 -4.31
CA MET A 13 10.80 2.02 -5.58
C MET A 13 11.94 3.00 -5.86
N GLN A 14 12.57 3.55 -4.84
CA GLN A 14 13.71 4.47 -4.99
C GLN A 14 14.94 3.77 -5.57
N GLU A 15 15.05 2.44 -5.45
CA GLU A 15 16.20 1.67 -5.89
C GLU A 15 16.25 1.45 -7.40
N TYR A 16 15.11 1.66 -8.10
CA TYR A 16 15.07 1.47 -9.57
C TYR A 16 15.75 2.61 -10.33
N ALA A 17 15.50 3.84 -9.93
CA ALA A 17 16.02 4.99 -10.66
C ALA A 17 16.53 6.14 -9.79
N PHE A 18 15.85 6.50 -8.70
CA PHE A 18 16.24 7.65 -7.89
C PHE A 18 17.63 7.49 -7.30
N ILE A 19 17.90 6.41 -6.57
CA ILE A 19 19.19 6.15 -5.91
C ILE A 19 20.33 6.08 -6.93
N PRO A 20 20.20 5.33 -8.06
CA PRO A 20 21.18 5.38 -9.13
C PRO A 20 21.41 6.79 -9.71
N SER A 21 20.36 7.60 -9.84
CA SER A 21 20.45 8.95 -10.41
C SER A 21 21.29 9.92 -9.58
N ILE A 22 21.49 9.63 -8.30
CA ILE A 22 22.33 10.40 -7.39
C ILE A 22 23.71 9.75 -7.18
N ASN A 23 24.08 8.76 -8.00
CA ASN A 23 25.33 8.00 -7.95
C ASN A 23 25.58 7.35 -6.57
N MET A 24 24.55 6.76 -5.98
CA MET A 24 24.64 6.00 -4.72
C MET A 24 24.20 4.55 -4.92
N ASP A 25 24.72 3.68 -4.05
CA ASP A 25 24.18 2.33 -3.87
C ASP A 25 23.01 2.34 -2.89
N ALA A 26 22.06 1.42 -3.05
CA ALA A 26 20.91 1.29 -2.15
C ALA A 26 21.34 1.12 -0.68
N LYS A 27 22.34 0.26 -0.43
CA LYS A 27 22.89 0.03 0.91
C LYS A 27 23.39 1.31 1.56
N ASP A 28 24.12 2.12 0.82
CA ASP A 28 24.70 3.37 1.34
C ASP A 28 23.61 4.43 1.56
N PHE A 29 22.64 4.52 0.65
CA PHE A 29 21.48 5.41 0.80
C PHE A 29 20.70 5.10 2.09
N TRP A 30 20.32 3.84 2.28
CA TRP A 30 19.56 3.43 3.47
C TRP A 30 20.39 3.55 4.76
N ALA A 31 21.70 3.29 4.70
CA ALA A 31 22.59 3.50 5.84
C ALA A 31 22.68 4.99 6.23
N GLU A 32 22.85 5.89 5.24
CA GLU A 32 22.87 7.34 5.47
C GLU A 32 21.52 7.85 5.99
N SER A 33 20.40 7.39 5.45
CA SER A 33 19.06 7.70 5.94
C SER A 33 18.88 7.30 7.41
N ASN A 34 19.27 6.08 7.77
CA ASN A 34 19.23 5.59 9.16
C ASN A 34 20.14 6.39 10.09
N MET A 35 21.31 6.84 9.60
CA MET A 35 22.19 7.74 10.36
C MET A 35 21.49 9.06 10.68
N TYR A 36 20.80 9.67 9.72
CA TYR A 36 20.02 10.89 9.96
C TYR A 36 18.88 10.66 10.96
N ALA A 37 18.14 9.55 10.81
CA ALA A 37 17.07 9.21 11.74
C ALA A 37 17.60 9.14 13.19
N LYS A 38 18.72 8.46 13.42
CA LYS A 38 19.35 8.35 14.73
C LYS A 38 19.91 9.69 15.23
N LYS A 39 20.64 10.40 14.38
CA LYS A 39 21.30 11.67 14.74
C LYS A 39 20.33 12.74 15.18
N TYR A 40 19.19 12.83 14.52
CA TYR A 40 18.21 13.88 14.77
C TYR A 40 16.97 13.37 15.55
N ASN A 41 16.97 12.10 15.96
CA ASN A 41 15.82 11.43 16.58
C ASN A 41 14.54 11.67 15.79
N MET A 42 14.59 11.43 14.47
CA MET A 42 13.49 11.69 13.56
C MET A 42 12.91 10.38 13.01
N ASP A 43 11.67 10.46 12.53
CA ASP A 43 11.00 9.36 11.84
C ASP A 43 11.84 8.89 10.65
N SER A 44 11.94 7.56 10.46
CA SER A 44 12.78 6.96 9.43
C SER A 44 12.32 7.29 8.00
N ILE A 45 11.00 7.43 7.80
CA ILE A 45 10.44 7.80 6.49
C ILE A 45 10.75 9.27 6.18
N LEU A 46 10.59 10.15 7.17
CA LEU A 46 11.02 11.54 7.04
C LEU A 46 12.53 11.67 6.82
N ALA A 47 13.35 10.79 7.42
CA ALA A 47 14.80 10.79 7.18
C ALA A 47 15.14 10.43 5.73
N ALA A 48 14.44 9.45 5.14
CA ALA A 48 14.59 9.10 3.73
C ALA A 48 14.16 10.26 2.82
N MET A 49 13.00 10.86 3.07
CA MET A 49 12.50 12.02 2.32
C MET A 49 13.46 13.22 2.44
N TYR A 50 13.99 13.48 3.63
CA TYR A 50 15.01 14.51 3.84
C TYR A 50 16.26 14.23 3.01
N LEU A 51 16.78 13.00 3.05
CA LEU A 51 17.96 12.62 2.29
C LEU A 51 17.72 12.78 0.78
N MET A 52 16.55 12.36 0.26
CA MET A 52 16.16 12.60 -1.13
C MET A 52 16.25 14.08 -1.50
N THR A 53 15.69 14.96 -0.66
CA THR A 53 15.72 16.41 -0.88
C THR A 53 17.15 16.95 -0.86
N VAL A 54 17.97 16.53 0.11
CA VAL A 54 19.37 17.00 0.24
C VAL A 54 20.21 16.55 -0.95
N LYS A 55 20.12 15.27 -1.35
CA LYS A 55 20.92 14.71 -2.45
C LYS A 55 20.48 15.24 -3.83
N SER A 56 19.29 15.79 -3.93
CA SER A 56 18.77 16.37 -5.18
C SER A 56 19.00 17.88 -5.30
N ARG A 57 19.67 18.50 -4.33
CA ARG A 57 19.99 19.94 -4.38
C ARG A 57 20.81 20.26 -5.63
N GLY A 58 20.38 21.25 -6.40
CA GLY A 58 21.04 21.65 -7.65
C GLY A 58 20.74 20.78 -8.87
N THR A 59 19.92 19.73 -8.70
CA THR A 59 19.47 18.83 -9.79
C THR A 59 17.97 18.78 -9.86
N ALA A 60 17.42 18.05 -10.85
CA ALA A 60 16.00 17.77 -10.96
C ALA A 60 15.62 16.35 -10.52
N ASN A 61 16.54 15.59 -9.90
CA ASN A 61 16.36 14.16 -9.66
C ASN A 61 15.13 13.83 -8.82
N ALA A 62 14.78 14.67 -7.84
CA ALA A 62 13.56 14.53 -7.03
C ALA A 62 12.45 15.51 -7.46
N SER A 63 12.53 16.14 -8.65
CA SER A 63 11.39 16.91 -9.14
C SER A 63 10.18 16.01 -9.38
N ARG A 64 8.97 16.55 -9.20
CA ARG A 64 7.74 15.78 -9.35
C ARG A 64 7.65 15.07 -10.71
N SER A 65 7.97 15.79 -11.79
CA SER A 65 7.95 15.24 -13.14
C SER A 65 8.98 14.10 -13.32
N ASN A 66 10.17 14.25 -12.74
CA ASN A 66 11.20 13.22 -12.85
C ASN A 66 10.86 11.99 -12.00
N LEU A 67 10.29 12.18 -10.82
CA LEU A 67 9.80 11.06 -9.99
C LEU A 67 8.69 10.27 -10.70
N ILE A 68 7.77 10.94 -11.41
CA ILE A 68 6.77 10.27 -12.25
C ILE A 68 7.46 9.47 -13.37
N GLU A 69 8.44 10.05 -14.06
CA GLU A 69 9.16 9.35 -15.11
C GLU A 69 9.91 8.12 -14.58
N GLN A 70 10.51 8.21 -13.40
CA GLN A 70 11.16 7.10 -12.72
C GLN A 70 10.19 5.95 -12.41
N GLY A 71 8.90 6.24 -12.19
CA GLY A 71 7.88 5.21 -12.00
C GLY A 71 7.78 4.20 -13.13
N LYS A 72 8.15 4.60 -14.37
CA LYS A 72 8.15 3.70 -15.55
C LYS A 72 9.21 2.60 -15.48
N THR A 73 10.21 2.74 -14.61
CA THR A 73 11.29 1.75 -14.44
C THR A 73 11.01 0.72 -13.35
N VAL A 74 9.91 0.85 -12.64
CA VAL A 74 9.54 -0.05 -11.54
C VAL A 74 9.20 -1.43 -12.11
N GLU A 75 9.83 -2.46 -11.54
CA GLU A 75 9.59 -3.86 -11.88
C GLU A 75 8.64 -4.47 -10.86
N PHE A 76 7.65 -5.21 -11.34
CA PHE A 76 6.63 -5.83 -10.52
C PHE A 76 6.87 -7.32 -10.32
N HIS A 77 6.31 -7.86 -9.23
CA HIS A 77 6.19 -9.30 -9.07
C HIS A 77 5.36 -9.90 -10.20
N LYS A 78 5.59 -11.18 -10.45
CA LYS A 78 4.96 -11.93 -11.54
C LYS A 78 3.44 -11.80 -11.50
N GLY A 79 2.84 -11.38 -12.62
CA GLY A 79 1.38 -11.31 -12.79
C GLY A 79 0.70 -10.05 -12.29
N VAL A 80 1.41 -9.10 -11.66
CA VAL A 80 0.85 -7.84 -11.14
C VAL A 80 0.19 -7.03 -12.25
N ASP A 81 0.78 -6.94 -13.43
CA ASP A 81 0.27 -6.14 -14.55
C ASP A 81 -1.17 -6.50 -14.97
N SER A 82 -1.56 -7.77 -14.80
CA SER A 82 -2.88 -8.28 -15.18
C SER A 82 -3.78 -8.63 -13.99
N TRP A 83 -3.26 -8.54 -12.77
CA TRP A 83 -3.95 -8.89 -11.54
C TRP A 83 -5.26 -8.13 -11.33
N PHE A 84 -5.19 -6.81 -11.45
CA PHE A 84 -6.32 -5.92 -11.15
C PHE A 84 -7.50 -6.18 -12.09
N ASP A 85 -7.23 -6.34 -13.38
CA ASP A 85 -8.28 -6.62 -14.37
C ASP A 85 -8.94 -7.97 -14.11
N ARG A 86 -8.15 -9.04 -13.81
CA ARG A 86 -8.70 -10.37 -13.50
C ARG A 86 -9.54 -10.38 -12.22
N ILE A 87 -9.07 -9.73 -11.16
CA ILE A 87 -9.82 -9.66 -9.89
C ILE A 87 -11.10 -8.84 -10.07
N ASN A 88 -11.05 -7.73 -10.82
CA ASN A 88 -12.23 -6.93 -11.15
C ASN A 88 -13.24 -7.72 -12.00
N GLU A 89 -12.78 -8.48 -12.98
CA GLU A 89 -13.63 -9.32 -13.81
C GLU A 89 -14.29 -10.42 -12.98
N PHE A 90 -13.53 -11.11 -12.15
CA PHE A 90 -14.08 -12.12 -11.24
C PHE A 90 -15.09 -11.53 -10.26
N GLY A 91 -14.80 -10.36 -9.68
CA GLY A 91 -15.74 -9.66 -8.80
C GLY A 91 -17.05 -9.36 -9.51
N ARG A 92 -17.01 -8.72 -10.70
CA ARG A 92 -18.21 -8.40 -11.51
C ARG A 92 -19.01 -9.63 -11.86
N ALA A 93 -18.35 -10.71 -12.28
CA ALA A 93 -19.02 -11.97 -12.63
C ALA A 93 -19.78 -12.59 -11.44
N ASN A 94 -19.34 -12.29 -10.21
CA ASN A 94 -19.94 -12.77 -8.96
C ASN A 94 -20.77 -11.70 -8.22
N GLY A 95 -21.04 -10.54 -8.84
CA GLY A 95 -21.86 -9.48 -8.27
C GLY A 95 -21.17 -8.73 -7.11
N VAL A 96 -19.85 -8.62 -7.14
CA VAL A 96 -19.03 -7.84 -6.21
C VAL A 96 -18.30 -6.75 -7.00
N GLU A 97 -18.42 -5.49 -6.57
CA GLU A 97 -17.60 -4.40 -7.05
C GLU A 97 -16.27 -4.39 -6.27
N VAL A 98 -15.16 -4.42 -6.97
CA VAL A 98 -13.82 -4.43 -6.36
C VAL A 98 -13.15 -3.09 -6.60
N GLU A 99 -12.69 -2.46 -5.55
CA GLU A 99 -11.90 -1.23 -5.60
C GLU A 99 -10.49 -1.48 -5.08
N HIS A 100 -9.49 -0.88 -5.73
CA HIS A 100 -8.09 -1.03 -5.36
C HIS A 100 -7.52 0.27 -4.81
N TYR A 101 -6.69 0.15 -3.76
CA TYR A 101 -6.08 1.26 -3.03
C TYR A 101 -4.63 0.95 -2.70
N ILE A 102 -3.75 1.95 -2.78
CA ILE A 102 -2.39 1.87 -2.27
C ILE A 102 -2.30 2.58 -0.92
N ILE A 103 -1.61 1.95 0.04
CA ILE A 103 -1.19 2.56 1.31
C ILE A 103 0.30 2.24 1.49
N SER A 104 1.18 3.14 1.08
CA SER A 104 2.62 2.91 0.97
C SER A 104 3.46 3.95 1.72
N SER A 105 4.60 3.52 2.24
CA SER A 105 5.64 4.42 2.76
C SER A 105 6.56 4.97 1.66
N GLY A 106 6.37 4.54 0.42
CA GLY A 106 7.09 5.03 -0.75
C GLY A 106 6.60 6.40 -1.23
N ILE A 107 7.10 6.85 -2.37
CA ILE A 107 6.89 8.19 -2.92
C ILE A 107 5.77 8.18 -3.96
N LYS A 108 4.70 8.92 -3.69
CA LYS A 108 3.48 8.94 -4.50
C LYS A 108 3.70 9.24 -5.99
N PRO A 109 4.45 10.27 -6.42
CA PRO A 109 4.75 10.51 -7.82
C PRO A 109 5.40 9.32 -8.55
N ILE A 110 6.25 8.53 -7.87
CA ILE A 110 6.82 7.32 -8.48
C ILE A 110 5.71 6.30 -8.75
N ILE A 111 4.81 6.08 -7.80
CA ILE A 111 3.67 5.15 -7.97
C ILE A 111 2.74 5.65 -9.09
N GLU A 112 2.45 6.95 -9.15
CA GLU A 112 1.63 7.58 -10.20
C GLU A 112 2.22 7.40 -11.61
N GLY A 113 3.55 7.27 -11.72
CA GLY A 113 4.25 7.03 -12.98
C GLY A 113 4.23 5.59 -13.46
N THR A 114 3.76 4.64 -12.66
CA THR A 114 3.77 3.21 -13.00
C THR A 114 2.63 2.81 -13.95
N SER A 115 2.80 1.70 -14.66
CA SER A 115 1.79 1.13 -15.58
C SER A 115 0.48 0.76 -14.88
N ILE A 116 0.56 0.44 -13.59
CA ILE A 116 -0.58 -0.03 -12.79
C ILE A 116 -1.34 1.09 -12.07
N ALA A 117 -0.83 2.31 -12.07
CA ALA A 117 -1.41 3.45 -11.32
C ALA A 117 -2.91 3.68 -11.64
N ARG A 118 -3.31 3.43 -12.89
CA ARG A 118 -4.69 3.59 -13.38
C ARG A 118 -5.73 2.70 -12.69
N HIS A 119 -5.29 1.61 -12.02
CA HIS A 119 -6.18 0.68 -11.35
C HIS A 119 -6.58 1.11 -9.94
N PHE A 120 -5.89 2.10 -9.37
CA PHE A 120 -6.14 2.51 -8.00
C PHE A 120 -7.11 3.68 -7.91
N LYS A 121 -8.17 3.52 -7.12
CA LYS A 121 -9.11 4.58 -6.81
C LYS A 121 -8.46 5.71 -6.01
N GLN A 122 -7.53 5.35 -5.10
CA GLN A 122 -6.69 6.30 -4.37
C GLN A 122 -5.30 5.70 -4.11
N ILE A 123 -4.29 6.57 -4.13
CA ILE A 123 -2.91 6.28 -3.77
C ILE A 123 -2.55 7.14 -2.56
N PHE A 124 -2.44 6.51 -1.40
CA PHE A 124 -1.95 7.11 -0.17
C PHE A 124 -0.50 6.74 0.01
N ALA A 125 0.40 7.71 -0.19
CA ALA A 125 1.84 7.51 -0.08
C ALA A 125 2.51 8.83 0.30
N CYS A 126 3.81 8.79 0.62
CA CYS A 126 4.57 9.99 0.93
C CYS A 126 4.60 10.95 -0.27
N ASP A 127 4.50 12.23 0.00
CA ASP A 127 4.54 13.27 -1.04
C ASP A 127 5.21 14.54 -0.50
N PHE A 128 5.58 15.42 -1.39
CA PHE A 128 6.19 16.70 -1.08
C PHE A 128 5.30 17.86 -1.49
N VAL A 129 5.48 18.99 -0.84
CA VAL A 129 5.18 20.30 -1.42
C VAL A 129 6.31 20.60 -2.39
N TYR A 130 5.96 20.99 -3.60
CA TYR A 130 6.92 21.32 -4.67
C TYR A 130 6.91 22.82 -4.94
N ASP A 131 8.09 23.38 -5.23
CA ASP A 131 8.24 24.75 -5.69
C ASP A 131 7.70 24.93 -7.12
N GLU A 132 7.72 26.18 -7.63
CA GLU A 132 7.27 26.52 -8.99
C GLU A 132 8.07 25.78 -10.09
N SER A 133 9.31 25.34 -9.78
CA SER A 133 10.14 24.54 -10.68
C SER A 133 9.89 23.03 -10.55
N GLY A 134 8.97 22.62 -9.68
CA GLY A 134 8.64 21.23 -9.39
C GLY A 134 9.63 20.52 -8.47
N LYS A 135 10.50 21.23 -7.78
CA LYS A 135 11.45 20.64 -6.81
C LYS A 135 10.83 20.50 -5.42
N PRO A 136 11.19 19.44 -4.68
CA PRO A 136 10.64 19.22 -3.35
C PRO A 136 11.15 20.28 -2.36
N GLU A 137 10.23 20.95 -1.67
CA GLU A 137 10.51 21.93 -0.62
C GLU A 137 10.30 21.34 0.77
N TRP A 138 9.16 20.65 0.97
CA TRP A 138 8.74 20.18 2.28
C TRP A 138 7.94 18.87 2.16
N PRO A 139 8.02 17.95 3.11
CA PRO A 139 7.12 16.80 3.15
C PRO A 139 5.67 17.24 3.32
N ALA A 140 4.82 17.03 2.31
CA ALA A 140 3.39 17.26 2.42
C ALA A 140 2.72 16.18 3.30
N ILE A 141 3.21 14.96 3.19
CA ILE A 141 2.79 13.83 4.01
C ILE A 141 3.90 12.79 4.08
N ALA A 142 4.09 12.23 5.28
CA ALA A 142 4.90 11.04 5.52
C ALA A 142 4.00 9.91 6.01
N VAL A 143 4.04 8.78 5.33
CA VAL A 143 3.26 7.58 5.65
C VAL A 143 4.19 6.58 6.32
N ASN A 144 4.11 6.49 7.64
CA ASN A 144 4.89 5.57 8.46
C ASN A 144 4.01 4.44 9.02
N TYR A 145 4.59 3.58 9.88
CA TYR A 145 3.95 2.40 10.48
C TYR A 145 2.54 2.66 11.05
N THR A 146 2.40 3.70 11.86
CA THR A 146 1.14 4.02 12.54
C THR A 146 0.24 4.93 11.71
N SER A 147 0.83 5.82 10.91
CA SER A 147 0.03 6.69 10.04
C SER A 147 -0.63 5.94 8.87
N LYS A 148 -0.15 4.74 8.50
CA LYS A 148 -0.86 3.85 7.57
C LYS A 148 -2.29 3.55 8.02
N LEU A 149 -2.54 3.41 9.32
CA LEU A 149 -3.87 3.08 9.88
C LEU A 149 -4.96 4.11 9.52
N GLN A 150 -4.62 5.40 9.48
CA GLN A 150 -5.60 6.43 9.15
C GLN A 150 -6.24 6.21 7.78
N PHE A 151 -5.50 5.62 6.83
CA PHE A 151 -5.99 5.42 5.48
C PHE A 151 -7.01 4.29 5.39
N LEU A 152 -6.93 3.28 6.25
CA LEU A 152 -8.00 2.28 6.39
C LEU A 152 -9.31 2.95 6.83
N TYR A 153 -9.26 3.87 7.81
CA TYR A 153 -10.43 4.62 8.24
C TYR A 153 -10.93 5.59 7.16
N ARG A 154 -10.01 6.21 6.38
CA ARG A 154 -10.39 7.07 5.25
C ARG A 154 -11.11 6.28 4.17
N ILE A 155 -10.62 5.11 3.81
CA ILE A 155 -11.28 4.19 2.87
C ILE A 155 -12.63 3.75 3.43
N ASN A 156 -12.67 3.32 4.69
CA ASN A 156 -13.90 2.90 5.36
C ASN A 156 -15.01 3.95 5.28
N LYS A 157 -14.66 5.23 5.48
CA LYS A 157 -15.60 6.37 5.51
C LYS A 157 -15.73 7.12 4.18
N GLY A 158 -14.98 6.76 3.13
CA GLY A 158 -14.99 7.47 1.85
C GLY A 158 -14.45 8.90 1.92
N ILE A 159 -13.41 9.17 2.75
CA ILE A 159 -12.85 10.51 2.95
C ILE A 159 -11.45 10.57 2.37
N TRP A 160 -11.33 11.17 1.19
CA TRP A 160 -10.12 11.14 0.39
C TRP A 160 -9.13 12.27 0.70
N ASP A 161 -9.63 13.42 1.13
CA ASP A 161 -8.82 14.61 1.42
C ASP A 161 -8.02 14.45 2.72
N ILE A 162 -6.69 14.51 2.63
CA ILE A 162 -5.79 14.31 3.78
C ILE A 162 -6.01 15.35 4.87
N TRP A 163 -6.34 16.59 4.50
CA TRP A 163 -6.59 17.69 5.43
C TRP A 163 -7.93 17.58 6.18
N ASP A 164 -8.90 16.79 5.66
CA ASP A 164 -10.23 16.67 6.25
C ASP A 164 -10.26 15.70 7.44
N ASN A 165 -9.64 16.12 8.52
CA ASN A 165 -9.64 15.36 9.78
C ASN A 165 -10.96 15.50 10.53
N LYS A 166 -11.74 16.57 10.26
CA LYS A 166 -13.03 16.78 10.91
C LYS A 166 -14.03 15.68 10.51
N ARG A 167 -14.19 15.43 9.21
CA ARG A 167 -15.07 14.35 8.72
C ARG A 167 -14.53 12.97 9.08
N LEU A 168 -13.22 12.78 9.07
CA LEU A 168 -12.59 11.51 9.45
C LEU A 168 -12.94 11.11 10.88
N ASN A 169 -12.92 12.08 11.83
CA ASN A 169 -13.20 11.83 13.24
C ASN A 169 -14.68 11.95 13.60
N ALA A 170 -15.54 12.45 12.70
CA ALA A 170 -16.97 12.50 12.94
C ALA A 170 -17.54 11.08 13.09
N HIS A 171 -18.60 10.96 13.91
CA HIS A 171 -19.36 9.71 13.98
C HIS A 171 -19.99 9.39 12.62
N MET A 172 -19.97 8.12 12.25
CA MET A 172 -20.62 7.58 11.05
C MET A 172 -21.09 6.16 11.40
N ASP A 173 -22.37 5.91 11.24
CA ASP A 173 -22.96 4.60 11.50
C ASP A 173 -22.35 3.54 10.57
N GLU A 174 -22.35 2.28 10.99
CA GLU A 174 -21.68 1.21 10.21
C GLU A 174 -22.32 0.99 8.85
N GLU A 175 -23.64 1.12 8.79
CA GLU A 175 -24.44 0.99 7.56
C GLU A 175 -24.21 2.11 6.54
N ASP A 176 -23.74 3.28 6.99
CA ASP A 176 -23.40 4.43 6.13
C ASP A 176 -21.95 4.38 5.58
N ARG A 177 -21.15 3.43 6.04
CA ARG A 177 -19.75 3.33 5.62
C ARG A 177 -19.62 2.71 4.23
N PRO A 178 -19.05 3.44 3.25
CA PRO A 178 -18.93 2.94 1.88
C PRO A 178 -18.16 1.62 1.75
N VAL A 179 -17.13 1.42 2.58
CA VAL A 179 -16.32 0.20 2.59
C VAL A 179 -16.20 -0.33 4.02
N PRO A 180 -17.10 -1.22 4.47
CA PRO A 180 -16.98 -1.88 5.78
C PRO A 180 -15.66 -2.62 5.93
N PHE A 181 -15.11 -2.66 7.15
CA PHE A 181 -13.85 -3.38 7.40
C PHE A 181 -13.94 -4.87 7.03
N SER A 182 -15.09 -5.51 7.23
CA SER A 182 -15.36 -6.90 6.84
C SER A 182 -15.17 -7.15 5.34
N ASN A 183 -15.30 -6.11 4.51
CA ASN A 183 -15.12 -6.17 3.06
C ASN A 183 -13.70 -5.77 2.63
N MET A 184 -12.79 -5.57 3.57
CA MET A 184 -11.42 -5.17 3.26
C MET A 184 -10.49 -6.38 3.16
N ILE A 185 -9.61 -6.35 2.15
CA ILE A 185 -8.47 -7.25 2.01
C ILE A 185 -7.22 -6.38 2.03
N TYR A 186 -6.30 -6.61 2.98
CA TYR A 186 -5.02 -5.92 3.06
C TYR A 186 -3.89 -6.88 2.65
N VAL A 187 -3.07 -6.45 1.69
CA VAL A 187 -1.91 -7.21 1.19
C VAL A 187 -0.65 -6.41 1.47
N GLY A 188 0.35 -7.03 2.11
CA GLY A 188 1.63 -6.39 2.42
C GLY A 188 2.71 -7.41 2.72
N ASP A 189 3.97 -6.99 2.79
CA ASP A 189 5.11 -7.89 2.94
C ASP A 189 5.77 -7.87 4.33
N GLY A 190 5.59 -6.81 5.12
CA GLY A 190 6.48 -6.60 6.23
C GLY A 190 5.98 -5.84 7.45
N LEU A 191 6.97 -5.42 8.26
CA LEU A 191 6.74 -4.78 9.56
C LEU A 191 5.91 -3.51 9.49
N THR A 192 6.04 -2.75 8.41
CA THR A 192 5.31 -1.48 8.23
C THR A 192 3.80 -1.70 8.11
N ASP A 193 3.38 -2.90 7.69
CA ASP A 193 1.99 -3.27 7.42
C ASP A 193 1.29 -3.90 8.61
N VAL A 194 2.06 -4.41 9.57
CA VAL A 194 1.53 -5.15 10.73
C VAL A 194 0.36 -4.44 11.42
N PRO A 195 0.41 -3.12 11.70
CA PRO A 195 -0.71 -2.43 12.31
C PRO A 195 -1.98 -2.48 11.43
N CYS A 196 -1.84 -2.29 10.11
CA CYS A 196 -2.95 -2.35 9.16
C CYS A 196 -3.51 -3.76 9.03
N MET A 197 -2.63 -4.76 8.91
CA MET A 197 -3.00 -6.18 8.86
C MET A 197 -3.83 -6.58 10.08
N LYS A 198 -3.32 -6.24 11.28
CA LYS A 198 -3.99 -6.56 12.54
C LYS A 198 -5.34 -5.87 12.64
N LEU A 199 -5.42 -4.57 12.33
CA LEU A 199 -6.67 -3.81 12.39
C LEU A 199 -7.71 -4.39 11.43
N THR A 200 -7.34 -4.64 10.18
CA THR A 200 -8.23 -5.21 9.17
C THR A 200 -8.80 -6.54 9.65
N ARG A 201 -7.93 -7.45 10.12
CA ARG A 201 -8.33 -8.77 10.60
C ARG A 201 -9.24 -8.69 11.84
N GLN A 202 -8.90 -7.85 12.81
CA GLN A 202 -9.67 -7.69 14.05
C GLN A 202 -11.10 -7.15 13.81
N ASN A 203 -11.31 -6.45 12.69
CA ASN A 203 -12.60 -5.90 12.30
C ASN A 203 -13.31 -6.74 11.22
N GLY A 204 -12.95 -8.02 11.09
CA GLY A 204 -13.66 -8.98 10.22
C GLY A 204 -13.18 -9.03 8.78
N GLY A 205 -12.22 -8.18 8.38
CA GLY A 205 -11.58 -8.23 7.06
C GLY A 205 -10.47 -9.27 7.00
N TYR A 206 -9.74 -9.28 5.89
CA TYR A 206 -8.69 -10.25 5.63
C TYR A 206 -7.35 -9.57 5.41
N SER A 207 -6.29 -10.19 5.94
CA SER A 207 -4.91 -9.75 5.74
C SER A 207 -4.09 -10.89 5.16
N ILE A 208 -3.36 -10.57 4.09
CA ILE A 208 -2.50 -11.50 3.36
C ILE A 208 -1.08 -10.96 3.40
N GLY A 209 -0.20 -11.68 4.07
CA GLY A 209 1.23 -11.43 4.00
C GLY A 209 1.80 -12.07 2.74
N VAL A 210 2.64 -11.33 2.02
CA VAL A 210 3.32 -11.86 0.84
C VAL A 210 4.84 -11.88 1.05
N TYR A 211 5.53 -12.79 0.37
CA TYR A 211 7.00 -12.85 0.39
C TYR A 211 7.56 -13.16 -1.00
N ASP A 212 8.72 -12.58 -1.29
CA ASP A 212 9.48 -12.89 -2.50
C ASP A 212 10.24 -14.21 -2.30
N PRO A 213 9.91 -15.27 -3.07
CA PRO A 213 10.57 -16.56 -2.91
C PRO A 213 12.03 -16.57 -3.39
N THR A 214 12.46 -15.54 -4.12
CA THR A 214 13.84 -15.43 -4.63
C THR A 214 14.80 -14.80 -3.64
N LYS A 215 14.27 -14.08 -2.64
CA LYS A 215 15.08 -13.47 -1.58
C LYS A 215 15.29 -14.45 -0.42
N GLU A 216 16.54 -14.86 -0.20
CA GLU A 216 16.91 -15.74 0.92
C GLU A 216 16.45 -15.15 2.26
N GLY A 217 15.81 -15.98 3.07
CA GLY A 217 15.37 -15.62 4.42
C GLY A 217 14.02 -14.90 4.52
N ASN A 218 13.43 -14.37 3.44
CA ASN A 218 12.17 -13.64 3.54
C ASN A 218 11.03 -14.48 4.14
N ARG A 219 10.91 -15.75 3.75
CA ARG A 219 9.89 -16.64 4.32
C ARG A 219 10.10 -16.88 5.81
N ILE A 220 11.36 -17.04 6.24
CA ILE A 220 11.73 -17.29 7.65
C ILE A 220 11.72 -15.99 8.44
N GLY A 221 12.28 -14.91 7.87
CA GLY A 221 12.38 -13.60 8.51
C GLY A 221 11.03 -12.97 8.87
N ASN A 222 10.01 -13.20 8.05
CA ASN A 222 8.66 -12.67 8.24
C ASN A 222 7.65 -13.72 8.72
N SER A 223 8.09 -14.92 9.10
CA SER A 223 7.20 -15.99 9.62
C SER A 223 6.41 -15.56 10.87
N TYR A 224 6.93 -14.58 11.62
CA TYR A 224 6.23 -13.99 12.77
C TYR A 224 4.86 -13.40 12.38
N LEU A 225 4.63 -13.05 11.13
CA LEU A 225 3.30 -12.59 10.66
C LEU A 225 2.24 -13.66 10.90
N MET A 226 2.57 -14.92 10.68
CA MET A 226 1.68 -16.05 10.97
C MET A 226 1.71 -16.46 12.46
N THR A 227 2.91 -16.60 13.03
CA THR A 227 3.06 -17.08 14.41
C THR A 227 2.48 -16.14 15.45
N ASP A 228 2.52 -14.83 15.19
CA ASP A 228 1.96 -13.79 16.05
C ASP A 228 0.51 -13.42 15.69
N ASP A 229 -0.15 -14.23 14.87
CA ASP A 229 -1.56 -14.06 14.49
C ASP A 229 -1.88 -12.69 13.83
N ARG A 230 -0.96 -12.21 13.00
CA ARG A 230 -1.05 -10.88 12.38
C ARG A 230 -1.76 -10.88 11.02
N VAL A 231 -1.69 -12.01 10.29
CA VAL A 231 -2.31 -12.22 8.99
C VAL A 231 -3.18 -13.46 8.98
N ASN A 232 -4.11 -13.53 8.03
CA ASN A 232 -4.91 -14.75 7.79
C ASN A 232 -4.13 -15.74 6.91
N PHE A 233 -3.33 -15.22 5.96
CA PHE A 233 -2.59 -16.01 4.98
C PHE A 233 -1.19 -15.43 4.80
N TYR A 234 -0.21 -16.31 4.50
CA TYR A 234 1.16 -15.90 4.18
C TYR A 234 1.67 -16.72 3.00
N VAL A 235 1.73 -16.08 1.82
CA VAL A 235 1.92 -16.76 0.54
C VAL A 235 3.01 -16.08 -0.29
N LYS A 236 3.43 -16.71 -1.38
CA LYS A 236 4.37 -16.11 -2.33
C LYS A 236 3.76 -14.87 -2.98
N ALA A 237 4.59 -13.86 -3.24
CA ALA A 237 4.25 -12.68 -4.07
C ALA A 237 4.15 -13.09 -5.55
N ASP A 238 3.24 -14.00 -5.87
CA ASP A 238 2.91 -14.44 -7.22
C ASP A 238 1.45 -14.06 -7.51
N TYR A 239 1.27 -13.04 -8.35
CA TYR A 239 -0.02 -12.49 -8.75
C TYR A 239 -0.52 -13.08 -10.07
N SER A 240 0.11 -14.13 -10.60
CA SER A 240 -0.30 -14.75 -11.85
C SER A 240 -1.61 -15.52 -11.72
N GLU A 241 -2.25 -15.77 -12.85
CA GLU A 241 -3.48 -16.56 -12.92
C GLU A 241 -3.27 -17.96 -12.34
N GLY A 242 -4.19 -18.41 -11.49
CA GLY A 242 -4.13 -19.70 -10.81
C GLY A 242 -3.11 -19.78 -9.67
N SER A 243 -2.51 -18.67 -9.25
CA SER A 243 -1.64 -18.63 -8.06
C SER A 243 -2.44 -18.80 -6.77
N GLU A 244 -1.77 -19.27 -5.72
CA GLU A 244 -2.37 -19.41 -4.37
C GLU A 244 -2.97 -18.08 -3.87
N LEU A 245 -2.27 -16.95 -4.14
CA LEU A 245 -2.74 -15.62 -3.79
C LEU A 245 -4.06 -15.29 -4.51
N GLU A 246 -4.15 -15.61 -5.82
CA GLU A 246 -5.37 -15.37 -6.59
C GLU A 246 -6.53 -16.23 -6.11
N GLU A 247 -6.29 -17.50 -5.82
CA GLU A 247 -7.32 -18.41 -5.29
C GLU A 247 -7.86 -17.90 -3.95
N ILE A 248 -6.98 -17.48 -3.04
CA ILE A 248 -7.37 -16.92 -1.74
C ILE A 248 -8.22 -15.65 -1.94
N ALA A 249 -7.76 -14.72 -2.78
CA ALA A 249 -8.49 -13.48 -3.03
C ALA A 249 -9.89 -13.74 -3.60
N LYS A 250 -10.01 -14.65 -4.57
CA LYS A 250 -11.29 -15.07 -5.14
C LYS A 250 -12.23 -15.70 -4.10
N MET A 251 -11.71 -16.56 -3.23
CA MET A 251 -12.52 -17.17 -2.17
C MET A 251 -13.01 -16.14 -1.14
N ILE A 252 -12.19 -15.16 -0.80
CA ILE A 252 -12.61 -14.07 0.09
C ILE A 252 -13.75 -13.26 -0.57
N LEU A 253 -13.64 -12.92 -1.86
CA LEU A 253 -14.69 -12.20 -2.59
C LEU A 253 -16.00 -12.97 -2.60
N LEU A 254 -15.99 -14.29 -2.81
CA LEU A 254 -17.17 -15.14 -2.75
C LEU A 254 -17.79 -15.17 -1.34
N LYS A 255 -16.96 -15.21 -0.30
CA LYS A 255 -17.43 -15.15 1.08
C LYS A 255 -18.12 -13.82 1.37
N ILE A 256 -17.48 -12.68 1.04
CA ILE A 256 -18.07 -11.35 1.18
C ILE A 256 -19.43 -11.27 0.47
N ARG A 257 -19.51 -11.81 -0.74
CA ARG A 257 -20.77 -11.87 -1.49
C ARG A 257 -21.84 -12.67 -0.77
N THR A 258 -21.48 -13.84 -0.25
CA THR A 258 -22.42 -14.74 0.45
C THR A 258 -22.93 -14.08 1.73
N GLU A 259 -22.05 -13.46 2.52
CA GLU A 259 -22.42 -12.73 3.73
C GLU A 259 -23.38 -11.58 3.43
N SER A 260 -23.10 -10.75 2.42
CA SER A 260 -23.99 -9.67 1.99
C SER A 260 -25.38 -10.16 1.51
N ILE A 261 -25.48 -11.36 0.93
CA ILE A 261 -26.78 -11.95 0.58
C ILE A 261 -27.53 -12.39 1.83
N LEU A 262 -26.86 -13.05 2.76
CA LEU A 262 -27.45 -13.52 4.01
C LEU A 262 -27.96 -12.36 4.86
N GLU A 263 -27.18 -11.28 4.99
CA GLU A 263 -27.61 -10.06 5.69
C GLU A 263 -28.91 -9.51 5.12
N ARG A 264 -29.00 -9.34 3.80
CA ARG A 264 -30.24 -8.88 3.13
C ARG A 264 -31.44 -9.83 3.31
N ILE A 265 -31.20 -11.15 3.39
CA ILE A 265 -32.25 -12.11 3.68
C ILE A 265 -32.71 -11.94 5.12
N THR A 266 -31.78 -11.83 6.07
CA THR A 266 -32.07 -11.65 7.51
C THR A 266 -32.91 -10.39 7.75
N GLU A 267 -32.52 -9.26 7.15
CA GLU A 267 -33.26 -8.00 7.25
C GLU A 267 -34.73 -8.10 6.73
N ARG A 268 -34.93 -8.89 5.66
CA ARG A 268 -36.31 -9.14 5.14
C ARG A 268 -37.16 -9.97 6.07
N HIS A 269 -36.54 -10.83 6.88
CA HIS A 269 -37.24 -11.66 7.86
C HIS A 269 -37.43 -10.97 9.22
N ALA A 270 -36.69 -9.90 9.48
CA ALA A 270 -36.79 -9.11 10.71
C ALA A 270 -37.91 -8.04 10.65
N LYS A 271 -38.45 -7.77 9.46
CA LYS A 271 -39.59 -6.86 9.21
C LYS A 271 -40.90 -7.65 9.08
#